data_e9267c68eb5ee25bb7cd91c2f1c9266b
#
_entry.id   e9267c68eb5ee25bb7cd91c2f1c9266b
#
_cell.length_a   1.000
_cell.length_b   1.000
_cell.length_c   1.000
_cell.angle_alpha   90.00
_cell.angle_beta   90.00
_cell.angle_gamma   90.00
#
_symmetry.space_group_name_H-M   'P 1'
#
loop_
_entity.id
_entity.type
_entity.pdbx_description
1 polymer ?
#
loop_
_entity_poly.entity_id
_entity_poly.type
_entity_poly.pdbx_seq_one_letter_code
_entity_poly.pdbx_strand_id
1 'polypeptide(L)'
;MSQKILGKSKVEKLLSPATQTVEWLDKTFKDQDFSDVIYISSNPFVNSKGIIPEQGGYSFNGKSYFKKIVDVWDTGWNPDISTVHPLDVNKAAIVSMDVHPKFRYIIHYMQPHSPYIFYGGLKTHMHPVQNMQKNLNPPTDLSIFSKIANKFLSQETIWKIGKGLGRTPTWDLGKLWFKYGREGIEKGYREDLKLVLNHVKKLIKLYPKKKIIITADHGERLGEKGNYGHGGKRDKVVIEIPWLEFD
;
A
#
# COMPACT_ATOMS: atom_id res chain seq x y z
N MET A 1 13.58 12.11 -3.75
CA MET A 1 14.13 10.86 -3.16
C MET A 1 14.31 9.77 -4.22
N SER A 2 13.26 9.35 -4.90
CA SER A 2 13.30 8.33 -5.97
C SER A 2 14.32 8.63 -7.06
N GLN A 3 14.41 9.86 -7.54
CA GLN A 3 15.43 10.29 -8.52
C GLN A 3 16.86 9.96 -8.06
N LYS A 4 17.21 10.32 -6.81
CA LYS A 4 18.54 10.07 -6.25
C LYS A 4 18.86 8.58 -6.08
N ILE A 5 17.88 7.78 -5.65
CA ILE A 5 18.07 6.34 -5.40
C ILE A 5 18.13 5.57 -6.72
N LEU A 6 17.21 5.86 -7.64
CA LEU A 6 17.05 5.10 -8.88
C LEU A 6 17.91 5.63 -10.03
N GLY A 7 18.54 6.81 -9.87
CA GLY A 7 19.43 7.39 -10.88
C GLY A 7 18.71 8.00 -12.10
N LYS A 8 17.40 8.25 -11.99
CA LYS A 8 16.61 8.92 -13.03
C LYS A 8 16.53 10.42 -12.78
N SER A 9 16.67 11.22 -13.85
CA SER A 9 16.66 12.68 -13.76
C SER A 9 15.26 13.27 -13.60
N LYS A 10 14.22 12.58 -14.08
CA LYS A 10 12.84 13.07 -14.10
C LYS A 10 11.88 12.04 -13.50
N VAL A 11 10.97 12.50 -12.65
CA VAL A 11 9.79 11.79 -12.20
C VAL A 11 8.59 12.54 -12.75
N GLU A 12 7.81 11.90 -13.57
CA GLU A 12 6.55 12.44 -14.04
C GLU A 12 5.48 12.26 -12.98
N LYS A 13 4.45 13.08 -13.06
CA LYS A 13 3.28 13.02 -12.18
C LYS A 13 2.07 12.66 -13.00
N LEU A 14 1.41 11.59 -12.63
CA LEU A 14 0.15 11.18 -13.21
C LEU A 14 -0.97 11.26 -12.18
N LEU A 15 -2.21 11.18 -12.64
CA LEU A 15 -3.37 11.11 -11.78
C LEU A 15 -3.87 9.68 -11.72
N SER A 16 -3.84 9.09 -10.53
CA SER A 16 -4.48 7.80 -10.29
C SER A 16 -6.00 7.90 -10.49
N PRO A 17 -6.64 6.89 -11.08
CA PRO A 17 -8.10 6.80 -11.13
C PRO A 17 -8.74 6.63 -9.76
N ALA A 18 -7.94 6.35 -8.71
CA ALA A 18 -8.40 5.90 -7.42
C ALA A 18 -7.76 6.64 -6.24
N THR A 19 -8.36 6.45 -5.06
CA THR A 19 -7.88 6.96 -3.78
C THR A 19 -7.47 5.84 -2.81
N GLN A 20 -7.67 4.58 -3.22
CA GLN A 20 -7.38 3.37 -2.46
C GLN A 20 -7.22 2.15 -3.38
N THR A 21 -6.58 1.11 -2.89
CA THR A 21 -6.16 -0.03 -3.71
C THR A 21 -7.32 -0.76 -4.39
N VAL A 22 -8.41 -1.08 -3.68
CA VAL A 22 -9.53 -1.85 -4.29
C VAL A 22 -10.21 -1.04 -5.40
N GLU A 23 -10.39 0.26 -5.20
CA GLU A 23 -10.88 1.18 -6.23
C GLU A 23 -9.94 1.22 -7.45
N TRP A 24 -8.61 1.25 -7.20
CA TRP A 24 -7.61 1.25 -8.28
C TRP A 24 -7.63 -0.05 -9.06
N LEU A 25 -7.74 -1.19 -8.38
CA LEU A 25 -7.84 -2.50 -9.03
C LEU A 25 -9.08 -2.59 -9.92
N ASP A 26 -10.24 -2.21 -9.41
CA ASP A 26 -11.50 -2.24 -10.15
C ASP A 26 -11.42 -1.32 -11.39
N LYS A 27 -10.98 -0.07 -11.23
CA LYS A 27 -10.93 0.91 -12.31
C LYS A 27 -9.83 0.67 -13.34
N THR A 28 -8.75 -0.02 -12.96
CA THR A 28 -7.58 -0.22 -13.83
C THR A 28 -7.67 -1.52 -14.61
N PHE A 29 -8.20 -2.59 -14.01
CA PHE A 29 -8.12 -3.93 -14.60
C PHE A 29 -9.46 -4.50 -15.04
N LYS A 30 -10.57 -3.98 -14.50
CA LYS A 30 -11.90 -4.48 -14.88
C LYS A 30 -12.14 -4.30 -16.39
N ASP A 31 -12.77 -5.28 -16.98
CA ASP A 31 -13.15 -5.32 -18.40
C ASP A 31 -11.96 -5.26 -19.38
N GLN A 32 -10.75 -5.59 -18.91
CA GLN A 32 -9.55 -5.67 -19.74
C GLN A 32 -8.88 -7.05 -19.64
N ASP A 33 -8.11 -7.42 -20.66
CA ASP A 33 -7.37 -8.69 -20.70
C ASP A 33 -5.94 -8.53 -20.19
N PHE A 34 -5.64 -9.21 -19.11
CA PHE A 34 -4.31 -9.35 -18.50
C PHE A 34 -3.89 -10.82 -18.38
N SER A 35 -4.41 -11.69 -19.27
CA SER A 35 -4.10 -13.13 -19.29
C SER A 35 -2.62 -13.45 -19.58
N ASP A 36 -1.84 -12.47 -20.02
CA ASP A 36 -0.39 -12.54 -20.21
C ASP A 36 0.42 -11.93 -19.05
N VAL A 37 -0.24 -11.55 -17.95
CA VAL A 37 0.39 -10.92 -16.79
C VAL A 37 0.46 -11.88 -15.60
N ILE A 38 1.64 -11.97 -14.99
CA ILE A 38 1.85 -12.60 -13.68
C ILE A 38 1.94 -11.50 -12.63
N TYR A 39 1.06 -11.58 -11.61
CA TYR A 39 1.00 -10.61 -10.52
C TYR A 39 1.71 -11.14 -9.28
N ILE A 40 2.77 -10.47 -8.85
CA ILE A 40 3.50 -10.77 -7.59
C ILE A 40 2.94 -9.86 -6.51
N SER A 41 2.14 -10.42 -5.61
CA SER A 41 1.35 -9.63 -4.67
C SER A 41 1.86 -9.73 -3.23
N SER A 42 2.26 -8.60 -2.65
CA SER A 42 2.41 -8.46 -1.20
C SER A 42 1.15 -7.89 -0.53
N ASN A 43 0.09 -7.62 -1.32
CA ASN A 43 -1.18 -7.10 -0.84
C ASN A 43 -2.28 -8.18 -0.95
N PRO A 44 -2.95 -8.59 0.14
CA PRO A 44 -3.99 -9.61 0.12
C PRO A 44 -5.22 -9.24 -0.73
N PHE A 45 -5.38 -7.96 -1.10
CA PHE A 45 -6.45 -7.53 -2.01
C PHE A 45 -6.27 -8.09 -3.43
N VAL A 46 -5.07 -8.53 -3.81
CA VAL A 46 -4.82 -9.30 -5.04
C VAL A 46 -4.33 -10.67 -4.64
N ASN A 47 -5.19 -11.69 -4.77
CA ASN A 47 -4.90 -13.04 -4.30
C ASN A 47 -5.36 -14.12 -5.29
N SER A 48 -4.68 -15.28 -5.26
CA SER A 48 -5.03 -16.46 -6.04
C SER A 48 -6.15 -17.30 -5.38
N LYS A 49 -6.51 -17.00 -4.13
CA LYS A 49 -7.44 -17.79 -3.31
C LYS A 49 -8.90 -17.51 -3.64
N GLY A 50 -9.19 -16.53 -4.50
CA GLY A 50 -10.56 -16.13 -4.85
C GLY A 50 -11.28 -15.36 -3.74
N ILE A 51 -10.53 -14.79 -2.79
CA ILE A 51 -11.08 -13.87 -1.78
C ILE A 51 -11.33 -12.54 -2.49
N ILE A 52 -12.57 -12.08 -2.49
CA ILE A 52 -12.96 -10.84 -3.14
C ILE A 52 -12.94 -9.71 -2.09
N PRO A 53 -11.97 -8.77 -2.15
CA PRO A 53 -12.00 -7.60 -1.28
C PRO A 53 -13.09 -6.64 -1.73
N GLU A 54 -13.80 -6.08 -0.74
CA GLU A 54 -14.80 -5.03 -0.95
C GLU A 54 -14.41 -3.81 -0.14
N GLN A 55 -14.28 -2.66 -0.77
CA GLN A 55 -13.91 -1.42 -0.11
C GLN A 55 -14.45 -0.20 -0.85
N GLY A 56 -15.18 0.66 -0.13
CA GLY A 56 -15.68 1.91 -0.69
C GLY A 56 -16.66 1.73 -1.87
N GLY A 57 -17.39 0.61 -1.93
CA GLY A 57 -18.32 0.28 -3.01
C GLY A 57 -17.65 -0.38 -4.24
N TYR A 58 -16.36 -0.65 -4.18
CA TYR A 58 -15.60 -1.36 -5.21
C TYR A 58 -15.27 -2.79 -4.76
N SER A 59 -15.15 -3.70 -5.73
CA SER A 59 -14.74 -5.08 -5.49
C SER A 59 -13.88 -5.59 -6.63
N PHE A 60 -12.94 -6.50 -6.35
CA PHE A 60 -12.03 -7.01 -7.37
C PHE A 60 -11.67 -8.48 -7.15
N ASN A 61 -11.92 -9.31 -8.16
CA ASN A 61 -11.48 -10.70 -8.18
C ASN A 61 -10.24 -10.88 -9.05
N GLY A 62 -9.05 -10.68 -8.50
CA GLY A 62 -7.79 -10.75 -9.25
C GLY A 62 -7.59 -12.05 -10.03
N LYS A 63 -8.10 -13.17 -9.51
CA LYS A 63 -8.00 -14.49 -10.15
C LYS A 63 -8.64 -14.55 -11.54
N SER A 64 -9.61 -13.68 -11.81
CA SER A 64 -10.33 -13.65 -13.10
C SER A 64 -9.58 -12.87 -14.18
N TYR A 65 -8.53 -12.11 -13.84
CA TYR A 65 -7.87 -11.19 -14.77
C TYR A 65 -6.44 -11.59 -15.13
N PHE A 66 -5.70 -12.15 -14.16
CA PHE A 66 -4.26 -12.40 -14.34
C PHE A 66 -3.98 -13.87 -14.67
N LYS A 67 -2.94 -14.12 -15.49
CA LYS A 67 -2.45 -15.46 -15.79
C LYS A 67 -2.13 -16.27 -14.54
N LYS A 68 -1.50 -15.61 -13.57
CA LYS A 68 -1.09 -16.20 -12.30
C LYS A 68 -0.94 -15.08 -11.26
N ILE A 69 -1.32 -15.37 -10.02
CA ILE A 69 -1.02 -14.53 -8.87
C ILE A 69 -0.09 -15.32 -7.94
N VAL A 70 0.99 -14.69 -7.51
CA VAL A 70 1.92 -15.23 -6.49
C VAL A 70 1.64 -14.50 -5.19
N ASP A 71 1.07 -15.22 -4.23
CA ASP A 71 0.59 -14.68 -2.94
C ASP A 71 1.73 -14.52 -1.93
N VAL A 72 2.62 -13.54 -2.17
CA VAL A 72 3.73 -13.26 -1.26
C VAL A 72 3.21 -12.76 0.09
N TRP A 73 2.05 -12.09 0.11
CA TRP A 73 1.36 -11.67 1.33
C TRP A 73 1.03 -12.84 2.27
N ASP A 74 0.87 -14.06 1.75
CA ASP A 74 0.57 -15.27 2.50
C ASP A 74 1.85 -16.01 2.93
N THR A 75 2.77 -16.20 1.96
CA THR A 75 3.99 -17.01 2.17
C THR A 75 5.16 -16.23 2.77
N GLY A 76 5.20 -14.92 2.58
CA GLY A 76 6.26 -14.02 3.03
C GLY A 76 5.85 -13.07 4.16
N TRP A 77 4.66 -13.27 4.75
CA TRP A 77 4.23 -12.44 5.88
C TRP A 77 5.16 -12.63 7.09
N ASN A 78 5.62 -11.51 7.61
CA ASN A 78 6.46 -11.50 8.81
C ASN A 78 5.69 -10.81 9.97
N PRO A 79 5.28 -11.57 11.02
CA PRO A 79 4.52 -11.03 12.14
C PRO A 79 5.31 -10.01 12.97
N ASP A 80 6.64 -10.07 12.99
CA ASP A 80 7.47 -9.13 13.75
C ASP A 80 7.42 -7.71 13.19
N ILE A 81 7.27 -7.59 11.86
CA ILE A 81 7.14 -6.31 11.17
C ILE A 81 5.71 -6.04 10.68
N SER A 82 4.80 -7.01 10.86
CA SER A 82 3.38 -6.95 10.46
C SER A 82 3.16 -6.60 8.98
N THR A 83 4.05 -7.06 8.12
CA THR A 83 3.99 -6.88 6.66
C THR A 83 4.94 -7.87 5.96
N VAL A 84 4.95 -7.82 4.62
CA VAL A 84 5.93 -8.53 3.79
C VAL A 84 7.16 -7.64 3.58
N HIS A 85 8.36 -8.19 3.82
CA HIS A 85 9.59 -7.44 3.54
C HIS A 85 9.84 -7.35 2.03
N PRO A 86 10.29 -6.20 1.47
CA PRO A 86 10.55 -6.05 0.03
C PRO A 86 11.53 -7.07 -0.56
N LEU A 87 12.42 -7.63 0.25
CA LEU A 87 13.32 -8.71 -0.17
C LEU A 87 12.57 -9.97 -0.60
N ASP A 88 11.50 -10.33 0.11
CA ASP A 88 10.74 -11.54 -0.18
C ASP A 88 9.87 -11.36 -1.43
N VAL A 89 9.37 -10.15 -1.67
CA VAL A 89 8.74 -9.78 -2.94
C VAL A 89 9.73 -9.91 -4.09
N ASN A 90 10.98 -9.41 -3.94
CA ASN A 90 12.03 -9.56 -4.95
C ASN A 90 12.35 -11.04 -5.24
N LYS A 91 12.50 -11.88 -4.20
CA LYS A 91 12.77 -13.31 -4.38
C LYS A 91 11.67 -13.98 -5.21
N ALA A 92 10.41 -13.73 -4.87
CA ALA A 92 9.27 -14.27 -5.60
C ALA A 92 9.21 -13.77 -7.06
N ALA A 93 9.53 -12.47 -7.27
CA ALA A 93 9.60 -11.88 -8.61
C ALA A 93 10.71 -12.53 -9.44
N ILE A 94 11.94 -12.66 -8.91
CA ILE A 94 13.08 -13.27 -9.60
C ILE A 94 12.75 -14.70 -10.02
N VAL A 95 12.30 -15.54 -9.09
CA VAL A 95 11.91 -16.93 -9.40
C VAL A 95 10.84 -16.98 -10.49
N SER A 96 9.83 -16.13 -10.40
CA SER A 96 8.75 -16.11 -11.40
C SER A 96 9.23 -15.65 -12.77
N MET A 97 10.09 -14.64 -12.84
CA MET A 97 10.63 -14.08 -14.08
C MET A 97 11.61 -15.04 -14.76
N ASP A 98 12.39 -15.80 -14.00
CA ASP A 98 13.33 -16.80 -14.52
C ASP A 98 12.58 -18.02 -15.08
N VAL A 99 11.51 -18.46 -14.40
CA VAL A 99 10.67 -19.59 -14.87
C VAL A 99 9.78 -19.21 -16.04
N HIS A 100 9.29 -17.96 -16.08
CA HIS A 100 8.32 -17.49 -17.08
C HIS A 100 8.79 -16.20 -17.79
N PRO A 101 9.94 -16.18 -18.49
CA PRO A 101 10.58 -14.96 -18.99
C PRO A 101 9.78 -14.18 -20.05
N LYS A 102 8.78 -14.82 -20.68
CA LYS A 102 7.96 -14.22 -21.76
C LYS A 102 6.74 -13.46 -21.27
N PHE A 103 6.36 -13.57 -20.00
CA PHE A 103 5.21 -12.90 -19.44
C PHE A 103 5.51 -11.45 -19.03
N ARG A 104 4.47 -10.62 -19.00
CA ARG A 104 4.52 -9.33 -18.34
C ARG A 104 4.35 -9.52 -16.82
N TYR A 105 4.82 -8.57 -16.02
CA TYR A 105 4.79 -8.66 -14.57
C TYR A 105 4.24 -7.39 -13.94
N ILE A 106 3.41 -7.53 -12.92
CA ILE A 106 3.09 -6.50 -11.95
C ILE A 106 3.68 -6.96 -10.62
N ILE A 107 4.56 -6.16 -10.03
CA ILE A 107 5.22 -6.46 -8.75
C ILE A 107 4.74 -5.42 -7.74
N HIS A 108 3.86 -5.84 -6.85
CA HIS A 108 3.16 -4.96 -5.92
C HIS A 108 3.78 -5.08 -4.53
N TYR A 109 4.49 -4.03 -4.10
CA TYR A 109 5.05 -3.89 -2.75
C TYR A 109 4.05 -3.16 -1.85
N MET A 110 4.02 -3.50 -0.55
CA MET A 110 3.20 -2.78 0.43
C MET A 110 3.81 -1.43 0.83
N GLN A 111 5.14 -1.37 0.89
CA GLN A 111 5.83 -0.14 1.28
C GLN A 111 5.69 0.97 0.23
N PRO A 112 5.53 2.21 0.67
CA PRO A 112 5.72 2.76 2.03
C PRO A 112 4.45 2.80 2.92
N HIS A 113 3.44 1.96 2.68
CA HIS A 113 2.24 1.88 3.52
C HIS A 113 2.57 1.45 4.96
N SER A 114 1.86 2.00 5.95
CA SER A 114 1.95 1.54 7.35
C SER A 114 1.41 0.11 7.52
N PRO A 115 1.91 -0.68 8.50
CA PRO A 115 2.89 -0.33 9.53
C PRO A 115 4.30 -0.19 8.99
N TYR A 116 5.03 0.83 9.47
CA TYR A 116 6.37 1.10 8.96
C TYR A 116 7.41 0.11 9.51
N ILE A 117 8.12 -0.56 8.60
CA ILE A 117 9.25 -1.47 8.93
C ILE A 117 10.32 -0.71 9.72
N PHE A 118 10.54 0.56 9.39
CA PHE A 118 11.49 1.44 10.08
C PHE A 118 11.33 1.46 11.60
N TYR A 119 10.10 1.32 12.10
CA TYR A 119 9.80 1.26 13.53
C TYR A 119 9.66 -0.17 14.07
N GLY A 120 10.04 -1.19 13.30
CA GLY A 120 9.86 -2.59 13.66
C GLY A 120 8.42 -3.07 13.56
N GLY A 121 7.60 -2.41 12.71
CA GLY A 121 6.18 -2.74 12.56
C GLY A 121 5.38 -2.49 13.84
N LEU A 122 4.17 -3.04 13.90
CA LEU A 122 3.28 -2.92 15.07
C LEU A 122 3.22 -4.21 15.90
N LYS A 123 4.02 -5.22 15.55
CA LYS A 123 4.03 -6.55 16.20
C LYS A 123 2.61 -7.12 16.38
N THR A 124 1.79 -6.98 15.34
CA THR A 124 0.47 -7.60 15.34
C THR A 124 0.65 -9.05 14.89
N HIS A 125 0.28 -10.00 15.74
CA HIS A 125 0.31 -11.42 15.39
C HIS A 125 -0.81 -11.84 14.43
N MET A 126 -1.58 -10.86 13.91
CA MET A 126 -2.71 -11.15 13.02
C MET A 126 -2.24 -11.35 11.59
N HIS A 127 -2.61 -12.48 11.01
CA HIS A 127 -2.40 -12.75 9.59
C HIS A 127 -3.16 -11.74 8.70
N PRO A 128 -2.65 -11.35 7.51
CA PRO A 128 -3.26 -10.36 6.62
C PRO A 128 -4.75 -10.60 6.32
N VAL A 129 -5.16 -11.86 6.14
CA VAL A 129 -6.58 -12.21 5.88
C VAL A 129 -7.47 -11.84 7.05
N GLN A 130 -7.02 -12.07 8.29
CA GLN A 130 -7.79 -11.71 9.49
C GLN A 130 -7.92 -10.19 9.62
N ASN A 131 -6.85 -9.46 9.31
CA ASN A 131 -6.88 -8.00 9.26
C ASN A 131 -7.80 -7.48 8.16
N MET A 132 -7.78 -8.10 6.98
CA MET A 132 -8.65 -7.77 5.86
C MET A 132 -10.13 -7.97 6.24
N GLN A 133 -10.49 -9.13 6.79
CA GLN A 133 -11.86 -9.43 7.24
C GLN A 133 -12.35 -8.48 8.35
N LYS A 134 -11.46 -8.11 9.28
CA LYS A 134 -11.78 -7.15 10.35
C LYS A 134 -11.98 -5.73 9.80
N ASN A 135 -11.22 -5.33 8.78
CA ASN A 135 -11.34 -4.01 8.15
C ASN A 135 -12.56 -3.92 7.23
N LEU A 136 -13.00 -5.04 6.65
CA LEU A 136 -14.25 -5.10 5.88
C LEU A 136 -15.49 -5.00 6.77
N ASN A 137 -15.38 -5.40 8.03
CA ASN A 137 -16.45 -5.32 9.04
C ASN A 137 -16.00 -4.45 10.23
N PRO A 138 -15.80 -3.13 10.05
CA PRO A 138 -15.45 -2.27 11.18
C PRO A 138 -16.57 -2.32 12.22
N PRO A 139 -16.25 -2.29 13.53
CA PRO A 139 -17.26 -2.24 14.57
C PRO A 139 -18.19 -1.04 14.31
N THR A 140 -19.48 -1.30 14.22
CA THR A 140 -20.52 -0.32 13.88
C THR A 140 -20.80 0.72 14.98
N ASP A 141 -20.17 0.58 16.13
CA ASP A 141 -20.34 1.47 17.30
C ASP A 141 -19.41 2.71 17.26
N LEU A 142 -19.42 3.43 16.16
CA LEU A 142 -19.03 4.83 16.22
C LEU A 142 -20.22 5.59 16.81
N SER A 143 -20.09 6.10 18.04
CA SER A 143 -21.10 6.99 18.65
C SER A 143 -21.44 8.14 17.69
N ILE A 144 -22.67 8.65 17.74
CA ILE A 144 -23.13 9.81 16.93
C ILE A 144 -22.13 10.95 17.04
N PHE A 145 -21.53 11.15 18.22
CA PHE A 145 -20.48 12.14 18.48
C PHE A 145 -19.22 11.91 17.62
N SER A 146 -18.78 10.68 17.41
CA SER A 146 -17.60 10.41 16.58
C SER A 146 -17.86 10.63 15.10
N LYS A 147 -19.09 10.36 14.63
CA LYS A 147 -19.50 10.67 13.24
C LYS A 147 -19.55 12.18 12.99
N ILE A 148 -20.07 12.96 13.94
CA ILE A 148 -20.09 14.41 13.86
C ILE A 148 -18.68 14.99 13.94
N ALA A 149 -17.86 14.52 14.89
CA ALA A 149 -16.48 14.98 15.03
C ALA A 149 -15.67 14.73 13.76
N ASN A 150 -15.78 13.53 13.16
CA ASN A 150 -15.10 13.20 11.91
C ASN A 150 -15.55 14.04 10.70
N LYS A 151 -16.72 14.65 10.75
CA LYS A 151 -17.24 15.54 9.70
C LYS A 151 -16.64 16.94 9.76
N PHE A 152 -16.34 17.44 10.96
CA PHE A 152 -15.94 18.84 11.17
C PHE A 152 -14.50 19.01 11.65
N LEU A 153 -13.90 17.99 12.23
CA LEU A 153 -12.54 18.05 12.78
C LEU A 153 -11.57 17.19 11.96
N SER A 154 -10.30 17.62 11.88
CA SER A 154 -9.26 16.79 11.30
C SER A 154 -8.93 15.60 12.21
N GLN A 155 -8.41 14.52 11.63
CA GLN A 155 -7.96 13.34 12.39
C GLN A 155 -6.97 13.72 13.50
N GLU A 156 -6.02 14.60 13.21
CA GLU A 156 -5.04 15.06 14.18
C GLU A 156 -5.70 15.79 15.36
N THR A 157 -6.72 16.61 15.10
CA THR A 157 -7.47 17.28 16.17
C THR A 157 -8.19 16.26 17.06
N ILE A 158 -8.85 15.27 16.45
CA ILE A 158 -9.51 14.18 17.18
C ILE A 158 -8.51 13.40 18.03
N TRP A 159 -7.33 13.10 17.48
CA TRP A 159 -6.28 12.40 18.20
C TRP A 159 -5.70 13.21 19.35
N LYS A 160 -5.50 14.53 19.17
CA LYS A 160 -5.07 15.44 20.25
C LYS A 160 -6.06 15.45 21.41
N ILE A 161 -7.37 15.58 21.11
CA ILE A 161 -8.43 15.53 22.12
C ILE A 161 -8.44 14.15 22.81
N GLY A 162 -8.40 13.05 22.03
CA GLY A 162 -8.35 11.70 22.57
C GLY A 162 -7.17 11.50 23.51
N LYS A 163 -5.99 11.99 23.14
CA LYS A 163 -4.77 11.91 23.98
C LYS A 163 -4.95 12.64 25.29
N GLY A 164 -5.54 13.83 25.28
CA GLY A 164 -5.86 14.59 26.49
C GLY A 164 -6.87 13.89 27.41
N LEU A 165 -7.74 13.00 26.83
CA LEU A 165 -8.71 12.20 27.57
C LEU A 165 -8.21 10.77 27.90
N GLY A 166 -6.93 10.47 27.72
CA GLY A 166 -6.33 9.15 27.99
C GLY A 166 -6.77 8.05 27.02
N ARG A 167 -7.37 8.40 25.86
CA ARG A 167 -7.85 7.44 24.87
C ARG A 167 -6.77 7.16 23.82
N THR A 168 -6.54 5.89 23.49
CA THR A 168 -5.60 5.46 22.45
C THR A 168 -6.36 5.17 21.15
N PRO A 169 -5.89 5.63 19.98
CA PRO A 169 -6.48 5.27 18.70
C PRO A 169 -6.41 3.77 18.44
N THR A 170 -7.44 3.23 17.83
CA THR A 170 -7.47 1.83 17.40
C THR A 170 -6.73 1.63 16.07
N TRP A 171 -6.64 2.66 15.26
CA TRP A 171 -6.03 2.66 13.94
C TRP A 171 -4.51 2.82 14.01
N ASP A 172 -3.77 2.12 13.15
CA ASP A 172 -2.30 2.01 13.23
C ASP A 172 -1.58 3.34 13.05
N LEU A 173 -2.00 4.17 12.09
CA LEU A 173 -1.43 5.51 11.93
C LEU A 173 -1.70 6.40 13.14
N GLY A 174 -2.87 6.25 13.78
CA GLY A 174 -3.17 6.94 15.03
C GLY A 174 -2.27 6.52 16.18
N LYS A 175 -1.97 5.22 16.32
CA LYS A 175 -1.02 4.70 17.31
C LYS A 175 0.39 5.23 17.07
N LEU A 176 0.82 5.25 15.79
CA LEU A 176 2.11 5.82 15.40
C LEU A 176 2.17 7.32 15.68
N TRP A 177 1.09 8.06 15.39
CA TRP A 177 1.01 9.48 15.71
C TRP A 177 1.09 9.74 17.22
N PHE A 178 0.42 8.95 18.04
CA PHE A 178 0.49 9.05 19.51
C PHE A 178 1.93 8.86 20.03
N LYS A 179 2.67 7.93 19.42
CA LYS A 179 4.04 7.58 19.86
C LYS A 179 5.10 8.53 19.31
N TYR A 180 4.97 8.95 18.06
CA TYR A 180 6.04 9.62 17.33
C TYR A 180 5.64 10.99 16.76
N GLY A 181 4.35 11.39 16.85
CA GLY A 181 3.84 12.62 16.25
C GLY A 181 3.81 12.60 14.72
N ARG A 182 3.51 13.75 14.14
CA ARG A 182 3.48 13.94 12.68
C ARG A 182 4.84 13.66 12.04
N GLU A 183 5.90 14.24 12.59
CA GLU A 183 7.29 14.06 12.08
C GLU A 183 7.69 12.59 12.05
N GLY A 184 7.24 11.82 13.06
CA GLY A 184 7.48 10.38 13.10
C GLY A 184 6.78 9.63 11.97
N ILE A 185 5.54 9.99 11.63
CA ILE A 185 4.82 9.40 10.49
C ILE A 185 5.56 9.72 9.18
N GLU A 186 5.90 11.00 8.94
CA GLU A 186 6.65 11.41 7.75
C GLU A 186 8.00 10.71 7.65
N LYS A 187 8.70 10.54 8.77
CA LYS A 187 9.99 9.83 8.83
C LYS A 187 9.82 8.34 8.51
N GLY A 188 8.85 7.66 9.14
CA GLY A 188 8.58 6.24 8.90
C GLY A 188 8.26 5.97 7.44
N TYR A 189 7.33 6.74 6.86
CA TYR A 189 6.98 6.67 5.44
C TYR A 189 8.21 6.85 4.54
N ARG A 190 9.05 7.86 4.81
CA ARG A 190 10.25 8.17 4.03
C ARG A 190 11.31 7.08 4.10
N GLU A 191 11.53 6.51 5.27
CA GLU A 191 12.52 5.44 5.45
C GLU A 191 12.05 4.14 4.78
N ASP A 192 10.76 3.79 4.88
CA ASP A 192 10.21 2.64 4.18
C ASP A 192 10.20 2.82 2.65
N LEU A 193 9.97 4.06 2.18
CA LEU A 193 10.12 4.38 0.75
C LEU A 193 11.58 4.19 0.29
N LYS A 194 12.56 4.59 1.08
CA LYS A 194 13.98 4.33 0.79
C LYS A 194 14.28 2.83 0.74
N LEU A 195 13.74 2.08 1.70
CA LEU A 195 13.91 0.65 1.78
C LEU A 195 13.41 -0.04 0.50
N VAL A 196 12.14 0.19 0.12
CA VAL A 196 11.57 -0.46 -1.07
C VAL A 196 12.28 -0.03 -2.35
N LEU A 197 12.60 1.26 -2.52
CA LEU A 197 13.30 1.75 -3.71
C LEU A 197 14.70 1.15 -3.86
N ASN A 198 15.41 0.87 -2.76
CA ASN A 198 16.70 0.18 -2.80
C ASN A 198 16.54 -1.29 -3.26
N HIS A 199 15.46 -1.96 -2.86
CA HIS A 199 15.15 -3.31 -3.34
C HIS A 199 14.71 -3.31 -4.81
N VAL A 200 13.88 -2.37 -5.21
CA VAL A 200 13.48 -2.17 -6.62
C VAL A 200 14.71 -1.89 -7.50
N LYS A 201 15.65 -1.04 -7.05
CA LYS A 201 16.89 -0.79 -7.77
C LYS A 201 17.73 -2.06 -8.00
N LYS A 202 17.79 -2.94 -7.01
CA LYS A 202 18.48 -4.23 -7.15
C LYS A 202 17.79 -5.10 -8.20
N LEU A 203 16.46 -5.15 -8.19
CA LEU A 203 15.68 -5.92 -9.15
C LEU A 203 15.86 -5.40 -10.59
N ILE A 204 15.80 -4.08 -10.81
CA ILE A 204 16.02 -3.46 -12.12
C ILE A 204 17.38 -3.85 -12.69
N LYS A 205 18.43 -3.84 -11.87
CA LYS A 205 19.79 -4.21 -12.31
C LYS A 205 19.94 -5.65 -12.79
N LEU A 206 19.08 -6.56 -12.33
CA LEU A 206 19.08 -7.97 -12.77
C LEU A 206 18.41 -8.12 -14.15
N TYR A 207 17.55 -7.20 -14.54
CA TYR A 207 16.78 -7.26 -15.78
C TYR A 207 16.98 -6.01 -16.66
N PRO A 208 18.20 -5.67 -17.06
CA PRO A 208 18.54 -4.39 -17.74
C PRO A 208 17.92 -4.26 -19.13
N LYS A 209 17.41 -5.35 -19.71
CA LYS A 209 16.78 -5.36 -21.04
C LYS A 209 15.24 -5.31 -20.99
N LYS A 210 14.66 -5.21 -19.80
CA LYS A 210 13.20 -5.13 -19.63
C LYS A 210 12.77 -3.67 -19.56
N LYS A 211 11.73 -3.30 -20.30
CA LYS A 211 11.03 -2.04 -20.06
C LYS A 211 10.36 -2.11 -18.69
N ILE A 212 10.66 -1.17 -17.82
CA ILE A 212 10.17 -1.14 -16.43
C ILE A 212 9.48 0.17 -16.14
N ILE A 213 8.32 0.11 -15.55
CA ILE A 213 7.56 1.26 -15.03
C ILE A 213 7.48 1.15 -13.52
N ILE A 214 7.78 2.24 -12.82
CA ILE A 214 7.59 2.35 -11.37
C ILE A 214 6.53 3.43 -11.13
N THR A 215 5.47 3.05 -10.43
CA THR A 215 4.36 3.92 -10.09
C THR A 215 3.77 3.56 -8.72
N ALA A 216 2.68 4.19 -8.35
CA ALA A 216 1.85 3.84 -7.20
C ALA A 216 0.38 3.73 -7.64
N ASP A 217 -0.41 2.97 -6.90
CA ASP A 217 -1.86 2.84 -7.09
C ASP A 217 -2.60 4.12 -6.63
N HIS A 218 -2.14 4.75 -5.56
CA HIS A 218 -2.62 6.04 -5.04
C HIS A 218 -1.52 6.72 -4.22
N GLY A 219 -1.79 7.95 -3.77
CA GLY A 219 -0.95 8.69 -2.84
C GLY A 219 -1.39 8.50 -1.38
N GLU A 220 -0.70 9.19 -0.46
CA GLU A 220 -0.89 9.05 1.00
C GLU A 220 -0.82 10.41 1.67
N ARG A 221 -1.79 10.72 2.55
CA ARG A 221 -1.74 11.91 3.42
C ARG A 221 -0.84 11.64 4.62
N LEU A 222 0.11 12.53 4.84
CA LEU A 222 1.09 12.46 5.94
C LEU A 222 0.90 13.59 6.95
N GLY A 223 -0.30 14.13 7.06
CA GLY A 223 -0.67 15.23 7.95
C GLY A 223 -1.13 16.49 7.23
N GLU A 224 -1.38 16.42 5.92
CA GLU A 224 -1.95 17.55 5.18
C GLU A 224 -3.33 17.90 5.73
N LYS A 225 -3.48 19.17 6.14
CA LYS A 225 -4.66 19.66 6.84
C LYS A 225 -5.06 18.83 8.07
N GLY A 226 -4.07 18.17 8.72
CA GLY A 226 -4.28 17.31 9.89
C GLY A 226 -4.94 15.97 9.57
N ASN A 227 -4.85 15.50 8.31
CA ASN A 227 -5.37 14.20 7.89
C ASN A 227 -4.24 13.26 7.47
N TYR A 228 -4.48 11.96 7.64
CA TYR A 228 -3.52 10.89 7.41
C TYR A 228 -4.18 9.74 6.66
N GLY A 229 -3.36 8.97 5.93
CA GLY A 229 -3.85 7.83 5.18
C GLY A 229 -4.45 8.19 3.81
N HIS A 230 -5.17 7.26 3.24
CA HIS A 230 -5.74 7.34 1.90
C HIS A 230 -7.23 7.00 1.91
N GLY A 231 -7.85 6.93 0.73
CA GLY A 231 -9.28 6.71 0.58
C GLY A 231 -10.12 7.97 0.81
N GLY A 232 -11.44 7.84 0.66
CA GLY A 232 -12.42 8.89 0.89
C GLY A 232 -12.30 10.05 -0.10
N LYS A 233 -12.07 11.27 0.40
CA LYS A 233 -12.04 12.46 -0.44
C LYS A 233 -10.92 12.40 -1.49
N ARG A 234 -11.30 12.62 -2.75
CA ARG A 234 -10.40 12.69 -3.88
C ARG A 234 -9.69 14.04 -3.92
N ASP A 235 -8.56 14.15 -3.25
CA ASP A 235 -7.70 15.34 -3.28
C ASP A 235 -6.35 15.04 -3.97
N LYS A 236 -5.64 16.10 -4.34
CA LYS A 236 -4.40 16.01 -5.11
C LYS A 236 -3.33 15.15 -4.45
N VAL A 237 -3.25 15.15 -3.12
CA VAL A 237 -2.25 14.40 -2.37
C VAL A 237 -2.46 12.89 -2.53
N VAL A 238 -3.71 12.44 -2.65
CA VAL A 238 -4.07 11.03 -2.74
C VAL A 238 -4.12 10.52 -4.18
N ILE A 239 -4.38 11.41 -5.16
CA ILE A 239 -4.49 10.97 -6.56
C ILE A 239 -3.26 11.28 -7.41
N GLU A 240 -2.38 12.20 -7.01
CA GLU A 240 -1.14 12.49 -7.75
C GLU A 240 -0.10 11.43 -7.40
N ILE A 241 0.28 10.62 -8.39
CA ILE A 241 1.22 9.50 -8.25
C ILE A 241 2.47 9.71 -9.10
N PRO A 242 3.62 9.14 -8.68
CA PRO A 242 4.83 9.17 -9.49
C PRO A 242 4.73 8.23 -10.68
N TRP A 243 5.42 8.59 -11.78
CA TRP A 243 5.61 7.73 -12.93
C TRP A 243 7.07 7.81 -13.40
N LEU A 244 7.75 6.66 -13.42
CA LEU A 244 9.15 6.55 -13.87
C LEU A 244 9.25 5.39 -14.86
N GLU A 245 9.82 5.65 -16.03
CA GLU A 245 10.10 4.64 -17.05
C GLU A 245 11.60 4.36 -17.14
N PHE A 246 11.93 3.10 -17.33
CA PHE A 246 13.26 2.57 -17.60
C PHE A 246 13.18 1.70 -18.85
N ASP A 247 13.91 2.10 -19.88
CA ASP A 247 14.06 1.39 -21.16
C ASP A 247 15.31 0.52 -21.15
#